data_30ceb7245d6e19996b8b29822cfdf7ba
#
_entry.id   30ceb7245d6e19996b8b29822cfdf7ba
#
_cell.length_a   1.000
_cell.length_b   1.000
_cell.length_c   1.000
_cell.angle_alpha   90.00
_cell.angle_beta   90.00
_cell.angle_gamma   90.00
#
_symmetry.space_group_name_H-M   'P 1'
#
loop_
_entity.id
_entity.type
_entity.pdbx_description
1 polymer ?
#
loop_
_entity_poly.entity_id
_entity_poly.type
_entity_poly.pdbx_seq_one_letter_code
_entity_poly.pdbx_strand_id
1 'polypeptide(L)'
;CGKVLILDIHSYPSKTLPYELDAGQIRPEICIGTDEYHTPIALTASAEKAFKAKGFTCALNSPFAGTLIPSPFWKNNENVMGLMIEIRRDLYMHESTFQLRDSSKFVRKAICDAILDITHSLTDIKCDEKI
;
A
#
# COMPACT_ATOMS: atom_id res chain seq x y z
N CYS A 1 5.87 25.09 5.45
CA CYS A 1 5.06 23.90 5.67
C CYS A 1 5.64 22.76 4.85
N GLY A 2 5.73 21.58 5.45
CA GLY A 2 6.35 20.42 4.82
C GLY A 2 5.37 19.59 3.97
N LYS A 3 5.88 18.52 3.36
CA LYS A 3 5.09 17.51 2.68
C LYS A 3 4.50 16.52 3.72
N VAL A 4 3.34 15.97 3.45
CA VAL A 4 2.65 14.96 4.27
C VAL A 4 2.41 13.72 3.41
N LEU A 5 2.69 12.54 3.97
CA LEU A 5 2.28 11.27 3.37
C LEU A 5 1.16 10.65 4.24
N ILE A 6 0.03 10.36 3.61
CA ILE A 6 -1.07 9.58 4.18
C ILE A 6 -0.88 8.14 3.72
N LEU A 7 -0.72 7.23 4.68
CA LEU A 7 -0.73 5.79 4.44
C LEU A 7 -2.11 5.24 4.82
N ASP A 8 -2.86 4.85 3.81
CA ASP A 8 -4.21 4.30 3.94
C ASP A 8 -4.13 2.76 3.96
N ILE A 9 -4.15 2.18 5.16
CA ILE A 9 -3.87 0.75 5.35
C ILE A 9 -5.17 -0.03 5.51
N HIS A 10 -5.39 -0.97 4.59
CA HIS A 10 -6.56 -1.83 4.52
C HIS A 10 -6.19 -3.32 4.49
N SER A 11 -7.20 -4.16 4.48
CA SER A 11 -7.04 -5.59 4.25
C SER A 11 -8.24 -6.18 3.51
N TYR A 12 -7.99 -7.18 2.68
CA TYR A 12 -8.99 -7.81 1.84
C TYR A 12 -8.89 -9.34 1.85
N PRO A 13 -10.00 -10.07 1.51
CA PRO A 13 -10.02 -11.51 1.53
C PRO A 13 -9.20 -12.11 0.38
N SER A 14 -8.63 -13.29 0.59
CA SER A 14 -7.89 -14.03 -0.43
C SER A 14 -8.78 -14.50 -1.58
N LYS A 15 -10.04 -14.79 -1.28
CA LYS A 15 -11.04 -15.22 -2.26
C LYS A 15 -11.93 -14.05 -2.65
N THR A 16 -12.18 -13.93 -3.95
CA THR A 16 -13.12 -12.96 -4.49
C THR A 16 -14.55 -13.32 -4.11
N LEU A 17 -15.37 -12.31 -3.88
CA LEU A 17 -16.82 -12.47 -3.79
C LEU A 17 -17.42 -12.51 -5.20
N PRO A 18 -18.58 -13.18 -5.39
CA PRO A 18 -19.14 -13.37 -6.73
C PRO A 18 -19.47 -12.09 -7.52
N TYR A 19 -19.62 -10.98 -6.81
CA TYR A 19 -19.97 -9.67 -7.37
C TYR A 19 -18.76 -8.73 -7.53
N GLU A 20 -17.54 -9.17 -7.16
CA GLU A 20 -16.34 -8.36 -7.32
C GLU A 20 -15.83 -8.44 -8.77
N LEU A 21 -15.27 -7.33 -9.28
CA LEU A 21 -14.83 -7.21 -10.67
C LEU A 21 -13.66 -8.13 -11.02
N ASP A 22 -12.88 -8.56 -10.03
CA ASP A 22 -11.76 -9.48 -10.16
C ASP A 22 -12.13 -10.95 -9.88
N ALA A 23 -13.41 -11.30 -9.92
CA ALA A 23 -13.89 -12.65 -9.67
C ALA A 23 -13.15 -13.69 -10.53
N GLY A 24 -12.59 -14.71 -9.88
CA GLY A 24 -11.81 -15.78 -10.52
C GLY A 24 -10.34 -15.44 -10.81
N GLN A 25 -9.87 -14.24 -10.49
CA GLN A 25 -8.46 -13.87 -10.62
C GLN A 25 -7.64 -14.24 -9.36
N ILE A 26 -6.35 -14.46 -9.56
CA ILE A 26 -5.41 -14.64 -8.44
C ILE A 26 -5.10 -13.26 -7.87
N ARG A 27 -5.42 -13.06 -6.59
CA ARG A 27 -5.18 -11.82 -5.86
C ARG A 27 -3.72 -11.72 -5.39
N PRO A 28 -3.05 -10.56 -5.55
CA PRO A 28 -1.71 -10.34 -5.00
C PRO A 28 -1.74 -10.40 -3.47
N GLU A 29 -0.59 -10.54 -2.85
CA GLU A 29 -0.47 -10.47 -1.38
C GLU A 29 -0.60 -9.04 -0.87
N ILE A 30 -0.08 -8.09 -1.65
CA ILE A 30 -0.21 -6.65 -1.41
C ILE A 30 -0.77 -5.98 -2.67
N CYS A 31 -1.86 -5.25 -2.52
CA CYS A 31 -2.35 -4.34 -3.54
C CYS A 31 -1.98 -2.91 -3.14
N ILE A 32 -1.32 -2.19 -4.04
CA ILE A 32 -0.90 -0.81 -3.83
C ILE A 32 -1.84 0.09 -4.64
N GLY A 33 -2.61 0.91 -3.94
CA GLY A 33 -3.52 1.87 -4.56
C GLY A 33 -2.89 3.25 -4.65
N THR A 34 -3.05 3.88 -5.81
CA THR A 34 -2.46 5.18 -6.15
C THR A 34 -3.47 6.13 -6.75
N ASP A 35 -3.21 7.42 -6.63
CA ASP A 35 -3.95 8.51 -7.29
C ASP A 35 -2.99 9.30 -8.17
N GLU A 36 -3.43 9.68 -9.38
CA GLU A 36 -2.58 10.36 -10.38
C GLU A 36 -2.01 11.70 -9.88
N TYR A 37 -2.76 12.43 -9.04
CA TYR A 37 -2.35 13.73 -8.52
C TYR A 37 -1.57 13.62 -7.22
N HIS A 38 -1.97 12.70 -6.34
CA HIS A 38 -1.49 12.62 -4.96
C HIS A 38 -0.42 11.53 -4.72
N THR A 39 -0.17 10.65 -5.69
CA THR A 39 0.85 9.60 -5.55
C THR A 39 1.98 9.79 -6.58
N PRO A 40 3.10 10.42 -6.19
CA PRO A 40 4.25 10.53 -7.07
C PRO A 40 4.75 9.18 -7.57
N ILE A 41 5.20 9.10 -8.82
CA ILE A 41 5.74 7.87 -9.44
C ILE A 41 6.87 7.28 -8.59
N ALA A 42 7.74 8.12 -8.04
CA ALA A 42 8.83 7.68 -7.17
C ALA A 42 8.32 6.99 -5.88
N LEU A 43 7.21 7.46 -5.30
CA LEU A 43 6.57 6.84 -4.14
C LEU A 43 6.00 5.46 -4.50
N THR A 44 5.32 5.35 -5.65
CA THR A 44 4.81 4.07 -6.16
C THR A 44 5.94 3.05 -6.36
N ALA A 45 7.02 3.46 -7.05
CA ALA A 45 8.18 2.59 -7.29
C ALA A 45 8.87 2.15 -5.99
N SER A 46 8.99 3.06 -5.02
CA SER A 46 9.53 2.76 -3.69
C SER A 46 8.68 1.73 -2.96
N ALA A 47 7.35 1.88 -2.98
CA ALA A 47 6.42 0.96 -2.35
C ALA A 47 6.50 -0.45 -2.95
N GLU A 48 6.46 -0.57 -4.28
CA GLU A 48 6.63 -1.87 -4.94
C GLU A 48 7.95 -2.53 -4.59
N LYS A 49 9.06 -1.78 -4.64
CA LYS A 49 10.39 -2.28 -4.30
C LYS A 49 10.45 -2.76 -2.85
N ALA A 50 9.92 -1.98 -1.91
CA ALA A 50 9.95 -2.31 -0.49
C ALA A 50 9.21 -3.61 -0.18
N PHE A 51 7.97 -3.77 -0.67
CA PHE A 51 7.19 -4.99 -0.44
C PHE A 51 7.77 -6.21 -1.17
N LYS A 52 8.21 -6.06 -2.43
CA LYS A 52 8.88 -7.14 -3.18
C LYS A 52 10.18 -7.60 -2.48
N ALA A 53 10.94 -6.69 -1.88
CA ALA A 53 12.15 -7.03 -1.11
C ALA A 53 11.85 -7.84 0.17
N LYS A 54 10.63 -7.76 0.71
CA LYS A 54 10.16 -8.60 1.83
C LYS A 54 9.53 -9.92 1.35
N GLY A 55 9.52 -10.19 0.06
CA GLY A 55 9.04 -11.43 -0.56
C GLY A 55 7.56 -11.44 -0.91
N PHE A 56 6.85 -10.31 -0.84
CA PHE A 56 5.44 -10.24 -1.20
C PHE A 56 5.23 -10.09 -2.71
N THR A 57 4.19 -10.73 -3.23
CA THR A 57 3.63 -10.44 -4.55
C THR A 57 2.83 -9.14 -4.48
N CYS A 58 3.06 -8.23 -5.44
CA CYS A 58 2.43 -6.92 -5.46
C CYS A 58 1.72 -6.67 -6.79
N ALA A 59 0.60 -5.93 -6.75
CA ALA A 59 -0.01 -5.34 -7.93
C ALA A 59 -0.40 -3.88 -7.66
N LEU A 60 -0.33 -3.05 -8.70
CA LEU A 60 -0.76 -1.65 -8.65
C LEU A 60 -2.21 -1.53 -9.10
N ASN A 61 -3.02 -0.85 -8.28
CA ASN A 61 -4.41 -0.53 -8.58
C ASN A 61 -5.27 -1.74 -8.99
N SER A 62 -4.90 -2.94 -8.53
CA SER A 62 -5.63 -4.17 -8.82
C SER A 62 -5.51 -5.14 -7.62
N PRO A 63 -6.64 -5.59 -7.04
CA PRO A 63 -8.02 -5.33 -7.46
C PRO A 63 -8.59 -3.97 -7.01
N PHE A 64 -7.91 -3.22 -6.14
CA PHE A 64 -8.38 -1.95 -5.60
C PHE A 64 -7.46 -0.81 -6.02
N ALA A 65 -8.07 0.34 -6.35
CA ALA A 65 -7.35 1.53 -6.82
C ALA A 65 -7.67 2.75 -5.97
N GLY A 66 -6.82 3.78 -6.08
CA GLY A 66 -6.99 5.03 -5.35
C GLY A 66 -6.33 5.03 -3.98
N THR A 67 -6.46 6.13 -3.29
CA THR A 67 -6.01 6.33 -1.90
C THR A 67 -6.86 7.40 -1.23
N LEU A 68 -6.95 7.37 0.09
CA LEU A 68 -7.69 8.38 0.85
C LEU A 68 -6.93 9.70 0.88
N ILE A 69 -7.58 10.75 0.39
CA ILE A 69 -7.11 12.14 0.55
C ILE A 69 -8.27 12.97 1.15
N PRO A 70 -8.03 13.73 2.23
CA PRO A 70 -9.08 14.59 2.79
C PRO A 70 -9.58 15.63 1.78
N SER A 71 -10.89 15.78 1.68
CA SER A 71 -11.56 16.64 0.69
C SER A 71 -10.98 18.04 0.53
N PRO A 72 -10.55 18.76 1.60
CA PRO A 72 -9.97 20.10 1.44
C PRO A 72 -8.67 20.13 0.64
N PHE A 73 -7.98 18.99 0.48
CA PHE A 73 -6.71 18.89 -0.22
C PHE A 73 -6.82 18.17 -1.57
N TRP A 74 -8.00 17.59 -1.87
CA TRP A 74 -8.23 16.80 -3.07
C TRP A 74 -7.97 17.62 -4.34
N LYS A 75 -6.97 17.17 -5.11
CA LYS A 75 -6.54 17.78 -6.39
C LYS A 75 -6.19 19.28 -6.33
N ASN A 76 -5.81 19.78 -5.15
CA ASN A 76 -5.44 21.19 -4.98
C ASN A 76 -4.16 21.40 -4.15
N ASN A 77 -3.56 20.35 -3.59
CA ASN A 77 -2.34 20.47 -2.79
C ASN A 77 -1.41 19.25 -3.00
N GLU A 78 -0.40 19.41 -3.85
CA GLU A 78 0.61 18.38 -4.16
C GLU A 78 1.49 18.01 -2.97
N ASN A 79 1.52 18.81 -1.92
CA ASN A 79 2.26 18.48 -0.71
C ASN A 79 1.54 17.45 0.18
N VAL A 80 0.29 17.13 -0.12
CA VAL A 80 -0.46 16.05 0.53
C VAL A 80 -0.43 14.83 -0.37
N MET A 81 0.48 13.91 -0.08
CA MET A 81 0.63 12.65 -0.81
C MET A 81 -0.20 11.55 -0.15
N GLY A 82 -0.68 10.61 -0.94
CA GLY A 82 -1.40 9.42 -0.48
C GLY A 82 -0.90 8.14 -1.12
N LEU A 83 -0.95 7.06 -0.35
CA LEU A 83 -0.66 5.70 -0.80
C LEU A 83 -1.57 4.74 -0.04
N MET A 84 -2.37 3.95 -0.75
CA MET A 84 -3.15 2.87 -0.15
C MET A 84 -2.35 1.58 -0.18
N ILE A 85 -2.40 0.82 0.90
CA ILE A 85 -1.80 -0.50 1.03
C ILE A 85 -2.87 -1.47 1.51
N GLU A 86 -3.25 -2.38 0.63
CA GLU A 86 -4.21 -3.44 0.90
C GLU A 86 -3.48 -4.76 1.14
N ILE A 87 -3.66 -5.36 2.31
CA ILE A 87 -2.98 -6.58 2.75
C ILE A 87 -3.94 -7.76 2.65
N ARG A 88 -3.56 -8.82 1.93
CA ARG A 88 -4.39 -10.02 1.83
C ARG A 88 -4.42 -10.77 3.16
N ARG A 89 -5.65 -11.03 3.67
CA ARG A 89 -5.89 -11.50 5.04
C ARG A 89 -5.32 -12.88 5.36
N ASP A 90 -5.31 -13.79 4.37
CA ASP A 90 -4.80 -15.14 4.56
C ASP A 90 -3.31 -15.22 4.91
N LEU A 91 -2.56 -14.13 4.73
CA LEU A 91 -1.15 -14.01 5.13
C LEU A 91 -0.98 -14.08 6.66
N TYR A 92 -1.91 -13.54 7.41
CA TYR A 92 -1.78 -13.36 8.86
C TYR A 92 -2.93 -13.92 9.69
N MET A 93 -4.05 -14.34 9.06
CA MET A 93 -5.19 -14.90 9.75
C MET A 93 -5.86 -16.03 8.97
N HIS A 94 -6.56 -16.90 9.67
CA HIS A 94 -7.48 -17.88 9.09
C HIS A 94 -8.80 -17.17 8.79
N GLU A 95 -9.13 -16.97 7.52
CA GLU A 95 -10.30 -16.16 7.11
C GLU A 95 -11.64 -16.76 7.53
N SER A 96 -11.71 -18.08 7.75
CA SER A 96 -12.92 -18.76 8.21
C SER A 96 -13.18 -18.66 9.72
N THR A 97 -12.12 -18.54 10.53
CA THR A 97 -12.23 -18.52 12.00
C THR A 97 -11.82 -17.19 12.62
N PHE A 98 -11.26 -16.29 11.81
CA PHE A 98 -10.68 -15.00 12.23
C PHE A 98 -9.55 -15.10 13.25
N GLN A 99 -8.99 -16.30 13.44
CA GLN A 99 -7.84 -16.51 14.32
C GLN A 99 -6.53 -16.15 13.60
N LEU A 100 -5.58 -15.57 14.35
CA LEU A 100 -4.26 -15.28 13.83
C LEU A 100 -3.52 -16.57 13.49
N ARG A 101 -2.75 -16.53 12.41
CA ARG A 101 -1.78 -17.57 12.03
C ARG A 101 -0.48 -17.40 12.81
N ASP A 102 0.32 -18.45 12.88
CA ASP A 102 1.69 -18.38 13.44
C ASP A 102 2.56 -17.39 12.66
N SER A 103 2.31 -17.23 11.35
CA SER A 103 2.98 -16.26 10.48
C SER A 103 2.66 -14.79 10.81
N SER A 104 1.63 -14.50 11.60
CA SER A 104 1.11 -13.13 11.82
C SER A 104 2.19 -12.16 12.34
N LYS A 105 3.05 -12.61 13.25
CA LYS A 105 4.15 -11.80 13.80
C LYS A 105 5.19 -11.46 12.74
N PHE A 106 5.53 -12.43 11.89
CA PHE A 106 6.47 -12.26 10.79
C PHE A 106 5.90 -11.31 9.73
N VAL A 107 4.65 -11.53 9.30
CA VAL A 107 3.97 -10.67 8.32
C VAL A 107 3.89 -9.23 8.83
N ARG A 108 3.47 -9.03 10.09
CA ARG A 108 3.43 -7.70 10.70
C ARG A 108 4.80 -7.02 10.65
N LYS A 109 5.87 -7.75 11.05
CA LYS A 109 7.22 -7.18 11.01
C LYS A 109 7.63 -6.79 9.59
N ALA A 110 7.40 -7.66 8.60
CA ALA A 110 7.75 -7.41 7.21
C ALA A 110 6.99 -6.20 6.63
N ILE A 111 5.70 -6.04 6.96
CA ILE A 111 4.89 -4.87 6.58
C ILE A 111 5.45 -3.58 7.22
N CYS A 112 5.74 -3.60 8.53
CA CYS A 112 6.32 -2.44 9.20
C CYS A 112 7.68 -2.06 8.62
N ASP A 113 8.55 -3.03 8.36
CA ASP A 113 9.86 -2.79 7.76
C ASP A 113 9.72 -2.19 6.34
N ALA A 114 8.78 -2.69 5.52
CA ALA A 114 8.50 -2.13 4.19
C ALA A 114 7.99 -0.67 4.28
N ILE A 115 7.10 -0.36 5.21
CA ILE A 115 6.62 1.00 5.44
C ILE A 115 7.76 1.94 5.85
N LEU A 116 8.66 1.49 6.70
CA LEU A 116 9.85 2.27 7.07
C LEU A 116 10.76 2.51 5.87
N ASP A 117 11.01 1.50 5.04
CA ASP A 117 11.81 1.65 3.82
C ASP A 117 11.18 2.69 2.87
N ILE A 118 9.84 2.68 2.70
CA ILE A 118 9.10 3.68 1.91
C ILE A 118 9.28 5.09 2.48
N THR A 119 9.11 5.25 3.79
CA THR A 119 9.21 6.58 4.44
C THR A 119 10.63 7.13 4.38
N HIS A 120 11.66 6.30 4.54
CA HIS A 120 13.05 6.71 4.42
C HIS A 120 13.38 7.16 2.99
N SER A 121 12.91 6.45 1.97
CA SER A 121 13.14 6.85 0.57
C SER A 121 12.57 8.23 0.23
N LEU A 122 11.51 8.68 0.91
CA LEU A 122 10.94 10.01 0.73
C LEU A 122 11.80 11.13 1.38
N THR A 123 12.55 10.81 2.41
CA THR A 123 13.48 11.79 3.03
C THR A 123 14.67 12.04 2.14
N ASP A 124 15.15 11.04 1.40
CA ASP A 124 16.29 11.13 0.50
C ASP A 124 15.97 11.97 -0.76
N ILE A 125 14.73 11.90 -1.26
CA ILE A 125 14.25 12.71 -2.41
C ILE A 125 14.29 14.22 -2.11
N LYS A 126 14.30 14.63 -0.84
CA LYS A 126 14.38 16.06 -0.45
C LYS A 126 15.76 16.69 -0.59
N CYS A 127 16.81 15.90 -0.73
CA CYS A 127 18.19 16.42 -0.81
C CYS A 127 18.60 16.85 -2.22
N ASP A 128 17.96 16.33 -3.28
CA ASP A 128 18.38 16.56 -4.66
C ASP A 128 17.66 17.70 -5.39
N GLU A 129 16.61 18.30 -4.81
CA GLU A 129 15.87 19.43 -5.41
C GLU A 129 16.37 20.82 -5.01
N LYS A 130 17.62 20.95 -4.56
CA LYS A 130 18.28 22.24 -4.34
C LYS A 130 19.60 22.32 -5.12
N ILE A 131 19.48 22.47 -6.41
CA ILE A 131 20.52 23.13 -7.24
C ILE A 131 19.82 24.04 -8.24
#